data_b1059e27d4439a6962535b7a92383089
#
_entry.id   b1059e27d4439a6962535b7a92383089
#
_cell.length_a   1.000
_cell.length_b   1.000
_cell.length_c   1.000
_cell.angle_alpha   90.00
_cell.angle_beta   90.00
_cell.angle_gamma   90.00
#
_symmetry.space_group_name_H-M   'P 1'
#
loop_
_entity.id
_entity.type
_entity.pdbx_description
1 polymer ?
#
loop_
_entity_poly.entity_id
_entity_poly.type
_entity_poly.pdbx_seq_one_letter_code
_entity_poly.pdbx_strand_id
1 'polypeptide(L)'
;MIDQSRAYQYAKWCTQRGNRKAGKYVKLQARKWLRIADGRHKNAYVSEKAYRKICKLLKLMIHPDLHCSMYEGLEDYAWFLIAAVFCTRRREDDRRFYQTAILEIARKNFKTFNSAVIFILGMLTEPRFSRFFSVAPDFKLSSELRLAVRKIIKVSPALTKYFKINRDMITCLINEIEYTPLAYSNDGMDGRLANIFLADEAGALDSYPVEAMRSSQITLVNKLGIIISTQYPNDNNVMIDEVDIAKKVLDGVLEKENVFALLYEPDDALRKRWETDDLVIYQANPVAVNNKEVFDSIKDLRTMAILYENKRENFLCKHCNIMYKGLGVEGYIDVQKVRRCRVAEDLDFWR
;
A
#
# COMPACT_ATOMS: atom_id res chain seq x y z
N MET A 1 10.28 -14.74 20.54
CA MET A 1 8.87 -14.31 20.49
C MET A 1 8.52 -13.54 19.20
N ILE A 2 9.32 -12.54 18.80
CA ILE A 2 9.11 -11.88 17.48
C ILE A 2 9.37 -12.84 16.33
N ASP A 3 10.34 -13.71 16.46
CA ASP A 3 10.69 -14.79 15.52
C ASP A 3 9.56 -15.79 15.23
N GLN A 4 8.58 -15.92 16.13
CA GLN A 4 7.39 -16.74 15.97
C GLN A 4 6.17 -15.93 15.46
N SER A 5 6.32 -14.61 15.26
CA SER A 5 5.22 -13.77 14.80
C SER A 5 4.88 -14.01 13.32
N ARG A 6 3.60 -13.86 12.96
CA ARG A 6 3.16 -13.96 11.55
C ARG A 6 3.95 -13.02 10.63
N ALA A 7 4.23 -11.80 11.10
CA ALA A 7 5.04 -10.84 10.36
C ALA A 7 6.46 -11.34 10.09
N TYR A 8 7.11 -11.96 11.10
CA TYR A 8 8.44 -12.52 10.94
C TYR A 8 8.43 -13.74 10.02
N GLN A 9 7.47 -14.64 10.19
CA GLN A 9 7.33 -15.82 9.36
C GLN A 9 7.05 -15.44 7.88
N TYR A 10 6.22 -14.41 7.65
CA TYR A 10 6.00 -13.90 6.30
C TYR A 10 7.28 -13.30 5.69
N ALA A 11 8.02 -12.49 6.45
CA ALA A 11 9.29 -11.94 5.97
C ALA A 11 10.33 -13.04 5.69
N LYS A 12 10.37 -14.10 6.51
CA LYS A 12 11.20 -15.30 6.27
C LYS A 12 10.77 -16.02 5.01
N TRP A 13 9.46 -16.25 4.82
CA TRP A 13 8.92 -16.85 3.61
C TRP A 13 9.31 -16.06 2.35
N CYS A 14 9.17 -14.71 2.39
CA CYS A 14 9.58 -13.88 1.27
C CYS A 14 11.05 -14.10 0.87
N THR A 15 11.93 -14.33 1.85
CA THR A 15 13.39 -14.43 1.65
C THR A 15 13.90 -15.86 1.46
N GLN A 16 13.03 -16.87 1.51
CA GLN A 16 13.43 -18.27 1.30
C GLN A 16 14.13 -18.47 -0.05
N ARG A 17 15.19 -19.28 -0.04
CA ARG A 17 15.90 -19.66 -1.26
C ARG A 17 14.94 -20.38 -2.22
N GLY A 18 14.90 -19.93 -3.47
CA GLY A 18 14.01 -20.52 -4.48
C GLY A 18 12.57 -20.01 -4.46
N ASN A 19 12.15 -19.20 -3.47
CA ASN A 19 10.82 -18.59 -3.51
C ASN A 19 10.74 -17.56 -4.65
N ARG A 20 10.03 -17.91 -5.72
CA ARG A 20 9.82 -17.05 -6.88
C ARG A 20 8.48 -16.28 -6.80
N LYS A 21 7.58 -16.61 -5.85
CA LYS A 21 6.30 -15.94 -5.69
C LYS A 21 6.41 -14.56 -5.05
N ALA A 22 7.50 -14.25 -4.33
CA ALA A 22 7.80 -12.91 -3.85
C ALA A 22 8.73 -12.20 -4.84
N GLY A 23 8.39 -10.96 -5.24
CA GLY A 23 9.20 -10.14 -6.13
C GLY A 23 10.47 -9.57 -5.47
N LYS A 24 11.39 -9.02 -6.28
CA LYS A 24 12.69 -8.47 -5.84
C LYS A 24 12.53 -7.51 -4.66
N TYR A 25 11.65 -6.51 -4.79
CA TYR A 25 11.55 -5.42 -3.80
C TYR A 25 10.88 -5.85 -2.50
N VAL A 26 9.90 -6.75 -2.55
CA VAL A 26 9.34 -7.38 -1.34
C VAL A 26 10.41 -8.17 -0.59
N LYS A 27 11.26 -8.93 -1.30
CA LYS A 27 12.41 -9.64 -0.70
C LYS A 27 13.41 -8.70 -0.06
N LEU A 28 13.75 -7.59 -0.73
CA LEU A 28 14.70 -6.61 -0.20
C LEU A 28 14.15 -5.96 1.07
N GLN A 29 12.89 -5.54 1.07
CA GLN A 29 12.24 -4.99 2.27
C GLN A 29 12.20 -6.02 3.41
N ALA A 30 11.84 -7.26 3.11
CA ALA A 30 11.82 -8.34 4.10
C ALA A 30 13.21 -8.57 4.72
N ARG A 31 14.29 -8.59 3.93
CA ARG A 31 15.67 -8.71 4.42
C ARG A 31 16.06 -7.55 5.33
N LYS A 32 15.73 -6.29 4.93
CA LYS A 32 16.00 -5.11 5.76
C LYS A 32 15.28 -5.21 7.10
N TRP A 33 14.00 -5.57 7.10
CA TRP A 33 13.23 -5.67 8.34
C TRP A 33 13.68 -6.84 9.23
N LEU A 34 14.02 -8.02 8.66
CA LEU A 34 14.55 -9.15 9.41
C LEU A 34 15.85 -8.79 10.13
N ARG A 35 16.73 -7.98 9.53
CA ARG A 35 17.94 -7.48 10.21
C ARG A 35 17.59 -6.68 11.46
N ILE A 36 16.50 -5.91 11.43
CA ILE A 36 16.00 -5.17 12.60
C ILE A 36 15.41 -6.14 13.63
N ALA A 37 14.56 -7.07 13.18
CA ALA A 37 13.89 -8.05 14.05
C ALA A 37 14.87 -9.00 14.74
N ASP A 38 15.97 -9.36 14.06
CA ASP A 38 17.07 -10.18 14.61
C ASP A 38 18.05 -9.38 15.51
N GLY A 39 17.77 -8.09 15.77
CA GLY A 39 18.63 -7.24 16.59
C GLY A 39 19.93 -6.78 15.93
N ARG A 40 20.11 -7.03 14.62
CA ARG A 40 21.32 -6.69 13.85
C ARG A 40 21.34 -5.28 13.27
N HIS A 41 20.36 -4.44 13.61
CA HIS A 41 20.28 -3.05 13.18
C HIS A 41 20.72 -2.10 14.30
N LYS A 42 21.60 -1.14 13.96
CA LYS A 42 22.20 -0.23 14.94
C LYS A 42 21.17 0.71 15.59
N ASN A 43 20.26 1.27 14.78
CA ASN A 43 19.39 2.38 15.19
C ASN A 43 17.93 1.95 15.47
N ALA A 44 17.56 0.69 15.17
CA ALA A 44 16.19 0.23 15.28
C ALA A 44 16.09 -1.17 15.89
N TYR A 45 14.89 -1.48 16.42
CA TYR A 45 14.53 -2.79 16.93
C TYR A 45 13.03 -3.02 16.78
N VAL A 46 12.58 -4.28 16.88
CA VAL A 46 11.16 -4.61 16.93
C VAL A 46 10.73 -4.78 18.37
N SER A 47 9.84 -3.93 18.85
CA SER A 47 9.36 -3.93 20.23
C SER A 47 8.35 -5.06 20.47
N GLU A 48 8.71 -6.06 21.28
CA GLU A 48 7.77 -7.11 21.71
C GLU A 48 6.58 -6.56 22.50
N LYS A 49 6.81 -5.53 23.31
CA LYS A 49 5.73 -4.86 24.07
C LYS A 49 4.70 -4.26 23.13
N ALA A 50 5.14 -3.54 22.10
CA ALA A 50 4.25 -2.99 21.09
C ALA A 50 3.54 -4.11 20.31
N TYR A 51 4.26 -5.15 19.89
CA TYR A 51 3.68 -6.28 19.18
C TYR A 51 2.59 -6.99 20.01
N ARG A 52 2.86 -7.28 21.29
CA ARG A 52 1.85 -7.87 22.19
C ARG A 52 0.61 -6.97 22.34
N LYS A 53 0.79 -5.64 22.42
CA LYS A 53 -0.33 -4.69 22.46
C LYS A 53 -1.16 -4.78 21.18
N ILE A 54 -0.52 -4.75 20.01
CA ILE A 54 -1.19 -4.88 18.71
C ILE A 54 -1.95 -6.21 18.60
N CYS A 55 -1.34 -7.34 18.98
CA CYS A 55 -2.02 -8.64 19.00
C CYS A 55 -3.29 -8.63 19.87
N LYS A 56 -3.23 -8.03 21.07
CA LYS A 56 -4.41 -7.92 21.95
C LYS A 56 -5.51 -7.08 21.29
N LEU A 57 -5.18 -5.96 20.67
CA LEU A 57 -6.16 -5.11 19.99
C LEU A 57 -6.79 -5.82 18.79
N LEU A 58 -6.00 -6.52 17.97
CA LEU A 58 -6.52 -7.28 16.83
C LEU A 58 -7.44 -8.43 17.25
N LYS A 59 -7.23 -9.04 18.42
CA LYS A 59 -8.16 -10.04 18.99
C LYS A 59 -9.50 -9.45 19.41
N LEU A 60 -9.55 -8.15 19.72
CA LEU A 60 -10.78 -7.44 20.08
C LEU A 60 -11.57 -6.92 18.87
N MET A 61 -10.93 -6.87 17.70
CA MET A 61 -11.55 -6.48 16.44
C MET A 61 -12.13 -7.70 15.73
N ILE A 62 -13.36 -7.60 15.23
CA ILE A 62 -14.00 -8.65 14.47
C ILE A 62 -13.92 -8.35 12.97
N HIS A 63 -13.56 -9.37 12.19
CA HIS A 63 -13.56 -9.28 10.72
C HIS A 63 -15.02 -9.31 10.23
N PRO A 64 -15.48 -8.28 9.50
CA PRO A 64 -16.90 -8.14 9.18
C PRO A 64 -17.46 -9.26 8.25
N ASP A 65 -16.62 -9.86 7.44
CA ASP A 65 -17.04 -10.84 6.44
C ASP A 65 -16.68 -12.28 6.87
N LEU A 66 -15.60 -12.48 7.62
CA LEU A 66 -15.17 -13.81 8.11
C LEU A 66 -15.71 -14.12 9.51
N HIS A 67 -16.26 -13.13 10.22
CA HIS A 67 -16.81 -13.28 11.57
C HIS A 67 -15.84 -13.84 12.62
N CYS A 68 -14.54 -13.84 12.35
CA CYS A 68 -13.46 -14.19 13.26
C CYS A 68 -12.75 -12.94 13.78
N SER A 69 -11.78 -13.10 14.68
CA SER A 69 -10.94 -11.99 15.10
C SER A 69 -10.07 -11.46 13.95
N MET A 70 -9.74 -10.16 13.94
CA MET A 70 -8.75 -9.63 12.99
C MET A 70 -7.38 -10.30 13.15
N TYR A 71 -7.07 -10.77 14.36
CA TYR A 71 -5.87 -11.55 14.62
C TYR A 71 -5.77 -12.80 13.74
N GLU A 72 -6.88 -13.45 13.45
CA GLU A 72 -6.98 -14.66 12.61
C GLU A 72 -7.21 -14.32 11.15
N GLY A 73 -8.10 -13.35 10.87
CA GLY A 73 -8.60 -13.07 9.53
C GLY A 73 -7.71 -12.19 8.65
N LEU A 74 -6.69 -11.53 9.21
CA LEU A 74 -5.79 -10.71 8.39
C LEU A 74 -4.81 -11.56 7.58
N GLU A 75 -4.52 -11.12 6.37
CA GLU A 75 -3.48 -11.69 5.51
C GLU A 75 -2.07 -11.47 6.10
N ASP A 76 -1.14 -12.38 5.81
CA ASP A 76 0.22 -12.33 6.39
C ASP A 76 1.00 -11.07 5.97
N TYR A 77 0.79 -10.59 4.74
CA TYR A 77 1.42 -9.34 4.30
C TYR A 77 0.89 -8.11 5.08
N ALA A 78 -0.39 -8.11 5.48
CA ALA A 78 -0.98 -7.07 6.30
C ALA A 78 -0.38 -7.10 7.72
N TRP A 79 -0.16 -8.29 8.29
CA TRP A 79 0.59 -8.44 9.53
C TRP A 79 2.00 -7.88 9.44
N PHE A 80 2.67 -8.09 8.31
CA PHE A 80 4.02 -7.56 8.09
C PHE A 80 4.01 -6.03 8.05
N LEU A 81 3.08 -5.43 7.32
CA LEU A 81 2.90 -3.97 7.27
C LEU A 81 2.59 -3.39 8.66
N ILE A 82 1.63 -3.98 9.39
CA ILE A 82 1.24 -3.55 10.75
C ILE A 82 2.41 -3.64 11.72
N ALA A 83 3.14 -4.75 11.72
CA ALA A 83 4.33 -4.92 12.58
C ALA A 83 5.42 -3.90 12.23
N ALA A 84 5.65 -3.63 10.96
CA ALA A 84 6.61 -2.63 10.53
C ALA A 84 6.25 -1.23 11.07
N VAL A 85 5.03 -0.76 10.84
CA VAL A 85 4.64 0.63 11.18
C VAL A 85 4.37 0.85 12.67
N PHE A 86 3.93 -0.17 13.42
CA PHE A 86 3.60 0.00 14.85
C PHE A 86 4.64 -0.58 15.80
N CYS A 87 5.39 -1.59 15.38
CA CYS A 87 6.27 -2.31 16.30
C CYS A 87 7.76 -2.04 16.07
N THR A 88 8.15 -1.50 14.90
CA THR A 88 9.54 -1.13 14.65
C THR A 88 9.82 0.25 15.26
N ARG A 89 10.77 0.28 16.21
CA ARG A 89 11.07 1.44 17.05
C ARG A 89 12.53 1.87 16.90
N ARG A 90 12.78 3.16 17.09
CA ARG A 90 14.12 3.71 17.21
C ARG A 90 14.70 3.32 18.58
N ARG A 91 15.98 2.97 18.63
CA ARG A 91 16.64 2.65 19.90
C ARG A 91 16.85 3.85 20.79
N GLU A 92 17.01 5.03 20.20
CA GLU A 92 17.32 6.28 20.90
C GLU A 92 16.17 6.74 21.80
N ASP A 93 14.92 6.70 21.30
CA ASP A 93 13.79 7.38 21.94
C ASP A 93 12.49 6.55 21.95
N ASP A 94 12.55 5.28 21.55
CA ASP A 94 11.40 4.34 21.45
C ASP A 94 10.25 4.84 20.54
N ARG A 95 10.53 5.83 19.66
CA ARG A 95 9.56 6.33 18.70
C ARG A 95 9.46 5.44 17.47
N ARG A 96 8.43 5.66 16.67
CA ARG A 96 8.26 4.97 15.39
C ARG A 96 9.49 5.14 14.52
N PHE A 97 10.00 4.02 13.99
CA PHE A 97 11.14 4.04 13.09
C PHE A 97 10.72 4.38 11.66
N TYR A 98 9.71 3.67 11.12
CA TYR A 98 9.19 3.93 9.79
C TYR A 98 8.14 5.03 9.83
N GLN A 99 8.44 6.17 9.21
CA GLN A 99 7.57 7.34 9.15
C GLN A 99 6.82 7.43 7.82
N THR A 100 7.24 6.67 6.82
CA THR A 100 6.58 6.53 5.52
C THR A 100 6.39 5.04 5.24
N ALA A 101 5.17 4.67 4.83
CA ALA A 101 4.85 3.34 4.36
C ALA A 101 4.26 3.43 2.94
N ILE A 102 4.88 2.73 1.98
CA ILE A 102 4.46 2.70 0.59
C ILE A 102 3.97 1.28 0.30
N LEU A 103 2.75 1.16 -0.22
CA LEU A 103 2.16 -0.11 -0.60
C LEU A 103 1.68 -0.06 -2.05
N GLU A 104 2.47 -0.59 -2.95
CA GLU A 104 2.05 -0.92 -4.31
C GLU A 104 1.51 -2.35 -4.33
N ILE A 105 0.22 -2.51 -4.59
CA ILE A 105 -0.43 -3.81 -4.55
C ILE A 105 -1.61 -3.85 -5.52
N ALA A 106 -1.79 -4.94 -6.25
CA ALA A 106 -2.85 -5.10 -7.21
C ALA A 106 -4.25 -5.00 -6.58
N ARG A 107 -5.28 -4.75 -7.41
CA ARG A 107 -6.68 -4.70 -6.96
C ARG A 107 -7.12 -5.99 -6.27
N LYS A 108 -8.09 -5.88 -5.35
CA LYS A 108 -8.70 -7.01 -4.60
C LYS A 108 -7.75 -7.72 -3.64
N ASN A 109 -6.65 -7.08 -3.25
CA ASN A 109 -5.76 -7.52 -2.17
C ASN A 109 -6.03 -6.77 -0.84
N PHE A 110 -7.26 -6.36 -0.57
CA PHE A 110 -7.72 -5.76 0.70
C PHE A 110 -7.00 -4.48 1.16
N LYS A 111 -6.41 -3.68 0.24
CA LYS A 111 -5.61 -2.50 0.62
C LYS A 111 -6.38 -1.50 1.51
N THR A 112 -7.58 -1.08 1.12
CA THR A 112 -8.41 -0.12 1.89
C THR A 112 -8.88 -0.72 3.21
N PHE A 113 -9.23 -2.02 3.23
CA PHE A 113 -9.61 -2.72 4.45
C PHE A 113 -8.45 -2.79 5.46
N ASN A 114 -7.26 -3.17 5.03
CA ASN A 114 -6.07 -3.22 5.89
C ASN A 114 -5.68 -1.82 6.38
N SER A 115 -5.88 -0.78 5.56
CA SER A 115 -5.70 0.60 5.98
C SER A 115 -6.68 1.02 7.08
N ALA A 116 -7.93 0.53 7.01
CA ALA A 116 -8.92 0.76 8.07
C ALA A 116 -8.49 0.12 9.40
N VAL A 117 -7.93 -1.08 9.36
CA VAL A 117 -7.36 -1.74 10.54
C VAL A 117 -6.20 -0.91 11.12
N ILE A 118 -5.30 -0.42 10.27
CA ILE A 118 -4.18 0.44 10.67
C ILE A 118 -4.70 1.72 11.32
N PHE A 119 -5.75 2.36 10.77
CA PHE A 119 -6.35 3.56 11.36
C PHE A 119 -6.95 3.29 12.74
N ILE A 120 -7.70 2.20 12.91
CA ILE A 120 -8.25 1.83 14.22
C ILE A 120 -7.13 1.54 15.23
N LEU A 121 -6.10 0.79 14.84
CA LEU A 121 -4.93 0.54 15.68
C LEU A 121 -4.23 1.86 16.07
N GLY A 122 -4.04 2.77 15.12
CA GLY A 122 -3.50 4.10 15.37
C GLY A 122 -4.36 4.89 16.35
N MET A 123 -5.68 4.96 16.14
CA MET A 123 -6.58 5.67 17.03
C MET A 123 -6.59 5.12 18.48
N LEU A 124 -6.26 3.83 18.67
CA LEU A 124 -6.15 3.18 19.97
C LEU A 124 -4.75 3.27 20.61
N THR A 125 -3.73 3.67 19.85
CA THR A 125 -2.32 3.56 20.31
C THR A 125 -1.52 4.85 20.23
N GLU A 126 -1.90 5.79 19.34
CA GLU A 126 -1.22 7.07 19.19
C GLU A 126 -1.48 8.04 20.37
N PRO A 127 -0.66 9.07 20.52
CA PRO A 127 -0.83 10.09 21.55
C PRO A 127 -2.21 10.77 21.48
N ARG A 128 -2.69 11.21 22.62
CA ARG A 128 -3.95 11.95 22.77
C ARG A 128 -3.98 13.17 21.85
N PHE A 129 -5.16 13.50 21.31
CA PHE A 129 -5.40 14.62 20.39
C PHE A 129 -4.73 14.51 19.01
N SER A 130 -4.20 13.34 18.64
CA SER A 130 -3.70 13.13 17.29
C SER A 130 -4.82 13.27 16.25
N ARG A 131 -4.46 13.76 15.07
CA ARG A 131 -5.39 13.90 13.94
C ARG A 131 -4.98 13.00 12.78
N PHE A 132 -5.97 12.32 12.22
CA PHE A 132 -5.78 11.40 11.11
C PHE A 132 -6.59 11.88 9.91
N PHE A 133 -5.99 11.75 8.73
CA PHE A 133 -6.62 12.13 7.48
C PHE A 133 -6.45 11.05 6.42
N SER A 134 -7.44 10.87 5.57
CA SER A 134 -7.29 10.16 4.31
C SER A 134 -7.56 11.09 3.15
N VAL A 135 -6.80 10.92 2.07
CA VAL A 135 -6.94 11.68 0.83
C VAL A 135 -7.07 10.68 -0.31
N ALA A 136 -7.98 10.95 -1.24
CA ALA A 136 -8.18 10.18 -2.46
C ALA A 136 -8.61 11.14 -3.59
N PRO A 137 -8.61 10.70 -4.86
CA PRO A 137 -8.96 11.55 -6.00
C PRO A 137 -10.31 12.27 -5.88
N ASP A 138 -11.26 11.65 -5.23
CA ASP A 138 -12.55 12.27 -4.93
C ASP A 138 -13.05 11.92 -3.51
N PHE A 139 -14.07 12.65 -3.05
CA PHE A 139 -14.62 12.47 -1.70
C PHE A 139 -15.26 11.09 -1.49
N LYS A 140 -15.84 10.51 -2.53
CA LYS A 140 -16.47 9.18 -2.43
C LYS A 140 -15.41 8.12 -2.15
N LEU A 141 -14.30 8.13 -2.89
CA LEU A 141 -13.16 7.23 -2.67
C LEU A 141 -12.52 7.46 -1.30
N SER A 142 -12.31 8.73 -0.90
CA SER A 142 -11.79 9.03 0.43
C SER A 142 -12.72 8.53 1.55
N SER A 143 -14.03 8.53 1.31
CA SER A 143 -15.03 8.03 2.25
C SER A 143 -15.05 6.49 2.38
N GLU A 144 -14.53 5.73 1.40
CA GLU A 144 -14.49 4.27 1.46
C GLU A 144 -13.68 3.77 2.66
N LEU A 145 -12.55 4.42 2.97
CA LEU A 145 -11.79 4.10 4.18
C LEU A 145 -12.62 4.32 5.44
N ARG A 146 -13.35 5.44 5.54
CA ARG A 146 -14.22 5.74 6.68
C ARG A 146 -15.35 4.70 6.82
N LEU A 147 -15.91 4.27 5.70
CA LEU A 147 -16.94 3.21 5.70
C LEU A 147 -16.36 1.88 6.19
N ALA A 148 -15.15 1.51 5.78
CA ALA A 148 -14.47 0.32 6.26
C ALA A 148 -14.16 0.41 7.77
N VAL A 149 -13.63 1.54 8.25
CA VAL A 149 -13.41 1.78 9.69
C VAL A 149 -14.72 1.64 10.47
N ARG A 150 -15.79 2.30 10.00
CA ARG A 150 -17.13 2.22 10.60
C ARG A 150 -17.65 0.76 10.66
N LYS A 151 -17.49 0.00 9.56
CA LYS A 151 -17.96 -1.38 9.48
C LYS A 151 -17.26 -2.24 10.53
N ILE A 152 -15.93 -2.15 10.64
CA ILE A 152 -15.13 -2.88 11.62
C ILE A 152 -15.54 -2.52 13.06
N ILE A 153 -15.67 -1.23 13.37
CA ILE A 153 -16.05 -0.78 14.72
C ILE A 153 -17.44 -1.32 15.09
N LYS A 154 -18.41 -1.24 14.16
CA LYS A 154 -19.80 -1.66 14.44
C LYS A 154 -19.94 -3.15 14.71
N VAL A 155 -19.16 -4.01 14.03
CA VAL A 155 -19.21 -5.46 14.25
C VAL A 155 -18.32 -5.92 15.41
N SER A 156 -17.56 -5.01 16.03
CA SER A 156 -16.64 -5.28 17.14
C SER A 156 -17.20 -4.78 18.49
N PRO A 157 -17.90 -5.60 19.28
CA PRO A 157 -18.56 -5.15 20.52
C PRO A 157 -17.60 -4.49 21.51
N ALA A 158 -16.35 -4.97 21.56
CA ALA A 158 -15.31 -4.43 22.43
C ALA A 158 -14.91 -2.98 22.05
N LEU A 159 -15.18 -2.53 20.83
CA LEU A 159 -14.79 -1.20 20.33
C LEU A 159 -15.94 -0.20 20.34
N THR A 160 -17.17 -0.65 20.12
CA THR A 160 -18.32 0.22 19.84
C THR A 160 -18.49 1.37 20.82
N LYS A 161 -18.33 1.13 22.12
CA LYS A 161 -18.48 2.15 23.18
C LYS A 161 -17.35 3.18 23.23
N TYR A 162 -16.24 2.93 22.58
CA TYR A 162 -15.06 3.81 22.59
C TYR A 162 -14.94 4.67 21.34
N PHE A 163 -15.88 4.56 20.40
CA PHE A 163 -15.85 5.33 19.16
C PHE A 163 -17.17 6.06 18.94
N LYS A 164 -17.07 7.37 18.67
CA LYS A 164 -18.19 8.19 18.18
C LYS A 164 -18.08 8.31 16.66
N ILE A 165 -19.11 7.88 15.96
CA ILE A 165 -19.15 7.86 14.49
C ILE A 165 -20.14 8.90 14.03
N ASN A 166 -19.64 10.02 13.52
CA ASN A 166 -20.44 11.08 12.90
C ASN A 166 -20.44 10.92 11.36
N ARG A 167 -21.20 11.78 10.67
CA ARG A 167 -21.29 11.79 9.21
C ARG A 167 -19.93 11.98 8.56
N ASP A 168 -19.12 12.91 9.06
CA ASP A 168 -17.90 13.38 8.40
C ASP A 168 -16.62 13.00 9.18
N MET A 169 -16.75 12.45 10.38
CA MET A 169 -15.64 12.21 11.29
C MET A 169 -15.88 10.99 12.17
N ILE A 170 -14.81 10.29 12.52
CA ILE A 170 -14.80 9.25 13.56
C ILE A 170 -13.86 9.69 14.67
N THR A 171 -14.34 9.66 15.91
CA THR A 171 -13.56 10.03 17.10
C THR A 171 -13.36 8.83 18.01
N CYS A 172 -12.11 8.54 18.37
CA CYS A 172 -11.78 7.61 19.45
C CYS A 172 -11.85 8.34 20.79
N LEU A 173 -12.78 7.96 21.66
CA LEU A 173 -13.04 8.64 22.93
C LEU A 173 -11.95 8.38 23.98
N ILE A 174 -11.12 7.32 23.83
CA ILE A 174 -10.04 6.99 24.77
C ILE A 174 -8.94 8.04 24.70
N ASN A 175 -8.51 8.40 23.49
CA ASN A 175 -7.38 9.28 23.24
C ASN A 175 -7.79 10.60 22.59
N GLU A 176 -9.09 10.85 22.44
CA GLU A 176 -9.64 12.03 21.74
C GLU A 176 -8.98 12.24 20.36
N ILE A 177 -8.81 11.14 19.62
CA ILE A 177 -8.21 11.12 18.29
C ILE A 177 -9.33 11.21 17.26
N GLU A 178 -9.16 12.11 16.31
CA GLU A 178 -10.11 12.36 15.24
C GLU A 178 -9.59 11.83 13.90
N TYR A 179 -10.46 11.15 13.15
CA TYR A 179 -10.22 10.78 11.78
C TYR A 179 -11.24 11.45 10.85
N THR A 180 -10.75 12.19 9.86
CA THR A 180 -11.55 12.91 8.86
C THR A 180 -11.09 12.54 7.45
N PRO A 181 -11.97 12.01 6.58
CA PRO A 181 -11.66 11.87 5.15
C PRO A 181 -11.67 13.24 4.48
N LEU A 182 -10.73 13.49 3.57
CA LEU A 182 -10.60 14.72 2.80
C LEU A 182 -10.86 14.43 1.32
N ALA A 183 -11.60 15.32 0.66
CA ALA A 183 -11.59 15.39 -0.77
C ALA A 183 -10.30 16.06 -1.25
N TYR A 184 -9.80 15.65 -2.42
CA TYR A 184 -8.75 16.41 -3.08
C TYR A 184 -9.28 17.81 -3.44
N SER A 185 -8.75 18.82 -2.78
CA SER A 185 -8.93 20.23 -3.16
C SER A 185 -7.71 21.01 -2.66
N ASN A 186 -7.18 21.89 -3.48
CA ASN A 186 -5.99 22.67 -3.16
C ASN A 186 -6.17 23.51 -1.87
N ASP A 187 -7.36 24.07 -1.64
CA ASP A 187 -7.62 24.98 -0.52
C ASP A 187 -7.90 24.26 0.81
N GLY A 188 -8.14 22.96 0.81
CA GLY A 188 -8.58 22.23 2.00
C GLY A 188 -7.51 21.45 2.76
N MET A 189 -6.29 21.36 2.21
CA MET A 189 -5.23 20.51 2.75
C MET A 189 -4.20 21.26 3.58
N ASP A 190 -3.96 22.52 3.29
CA ASP A 190 -3.00 23.35 3.99
C ASP A 190 -3.44 23.65 5.43
N GLY A 191 -2.46 23.81 6.33
CA GLY A 191 -2.67 24.14 7.73
C GLY A 191 -3.18 22.99 8.62
N ARG A 192 -3.33 21.76 8.10
CA ARG A 192 -3.74 20.58 8.88
C ARG A 192 -2.53 19.88 9.47
N LEU A 193 -2.54 19.60 10.77
CA LEU A 193 -1.50 18.81 11.43
C LEU A 193 -1.91 17.32 11.38
N ALA A 194 -1.32 16.55 10.45
CA ALA A 194 -1.63 15.17 10.22
C ALA A 194 -0.65 14.24 10.96
N ASN A 195 -1.03 13.70 12.12
CA ASN A 195 -0.19 12.70 12.80
C ASN A 195 -0.09 11.42 11.95
N ILE A 196 -1.22 10.96 11.40
CA ILE A 196 -1.27 9.89 10.41
C ILE A 196 -2.07 10.38 9.20
N PHE A 197 -1.53 10.21 8.00
CA PHE A 197 -2.32 10.36 6.78
C PHE A 197 -2.22 9.11 5.90
N LEU A 198 -3.26 8.90 5.11
CA LEU A 198 -3.32 7.91 4.05
C LEU A 198 -3.65 8.61 2.72
N ALA A 199 -2.82 8.42 1.71
CA ALA A 199 -3.15 8.69 0.32
C ALA A 199 -3.58 7.38 -0.35
N ASP A 200 -4.90 7.22 -0.57
CA ASP A 200 -5.46 6.05 -1.27
C ASP A 200 -5.62 6.35 -2.76
N GLU A 201 -5.44 5.33 -3.59
CA GLU A 201 -5.42 5.44 -5.05
C GLU A 201 -4.42 6.52 -5.55
N ALA A 202 -3.24 6.57 -4.93
CA ALA A 202 -2.20 7.56 -5.20
C ALA A 202 -1.75 7.60 -6.68
N GLY A 203 -1.97 6.52 -7.45
CA GLY A 203 -1.75 6.50 -8.90
C GLY A 203 -2.73 7.38 -9.70
N ALA A 204 -3.79 7.89 -9.07
CA ALA A 204 -4.72 8.86 -9.66
C ALA A 204 -4.58 10.27 -9.05
N LEU A 205 -3.59 10.50 -8.19
CA LEU A 205 -3.28 11.79 -7.58
C LEU A 205 -2.02 12.39 -8.21
N ASP A 206 -1.96 13.72 -8.29
CA ASP A 206 -0.70 14.44 -8.49
C ASP A 206 0.12 14.50 -7.17
N SER A 207 1.28 15.17 -7.17
CA SER A 207 2.16 15.22 -6.01
C SER A 207 1.62 16.08 -4.86
N TYR A 208 0.82 17.10 -5.15
CA TYR A 208 0.41 18.12 -4.18
C TYR A 208 -0.24 17.56 -2.91
N PRO A 209 -1.24 16.64 -2.95
CA PRO A 209 -1.86 16.13 -1.74
C PRO A 209 -0.90 15.46 -0.77
N VAL A 210 0.05 14.69 -1.29
CA VAL A 210 1.05 13.99 -0.46
C VAL A 210 2.07 14.97 0.09
N GLU A 211 2.51 15.96 -0.70
CA GLU A 211 3.43 17.02 -0.27
C GLU A 211 2.80 17.90 0.81
N ALA A 212 1.55 18.33 0.65
CA ALA A 212 0.82 19.10 1.65
C ALA A 212 0.70 18.33 2.98
N MET A 213 0.33 17.04 2.94
CA MET A 213 0.26 16.19 4.13
C MET A 213 1.65 15.99 4.78
N ARG A 214 2.71 15.79 4.00
CA ARG A 214 4.09 15.69 4.52
C ARG A 214 4.57 17.00 5.15
N SER A 215 4.29 18.14 4.53
CA SER A 215 4.60 19.46 5.08
C SER A 215 3.93 19.65 6.43
N SER A 216 2.68 19.22 6.56
CA SER A 216 1.93 19.29 7.82
C SER A 216 2.56 18.45 8.95
N GLN A 217 3.39 17.47 8.60
CA GLN A 217 4.05 16.58 9.55
C GLN A 217 5.43 17.05 10.02
N ILE A 218 5.97 18.15 9.49
CA ILE A 218 7.37 18.57 9.74
C ILE A 218 7.64 18.68 11.25
N THR A 219 6.77 19.33 11.99
CA THR A 219 6.90 19.55 13.44
C THR A 219 6.45 18.38 14.30
N LEU A 220 5.82 17.36 13.72
CA LEU A 220 5.29 16.23 14.46
C LEU A 220 6.38 15.18 14.72
N VAL A 221 6.46 14.75 15.95
CA VAL A 221 7.50 13.83 16.42
C VAL A 221 7.20 12.38 16.06
N ASN A 222 5.95 11.93 16.25
CA ASN A 222 5.51 10.56 15.94
C ASN A 222 4.52 10.58 14.80
N LYS A 223 5.05 10.59 13.58
CA LYS A 223 4.27 10.75 12.34
C LYS A 223 4.27 9.49 11.49
N LEU A 224 3.25 9.33 10.64
CA LEU A 224 3.17 8.27 9.64
C LEU A 224 2.42 8.77 8.40
N GLY A 225 3.07 8.72 7.25
CA GLY A 225 2.43 8.84 5.94
C GLY A 225 2.29 7.47 5.30
N ILE A 226 1.09 7.12 4.86
CA ILE A 226 0.80 5.86 4.16
C ILE A 226 0.36 6.20 2.75
N ILE A 227 1.02 5.63 1.74
CA ILE A 227 0.73 5.87 0.34
C ILE A 227 0.45 4.52 -0.31
N ILE A 228 -0.76 4.37 -0.82
CA ILE A 228 -1.21 3.08 -1.39
C ILE A 228 -1.84 3.26 -2.75
N SER A 229 -1.54 2.37 -3.67
CA SER A 229 -2.16 2.31 -4.99
C SER A 229 -1.91 0.99 -5.71
N THR A 230 -2.65 0.80 -6.79
CA THR A 230 -2.24 -0.03 -7.92
C THR A 230 -1.44 0.84 -8.91
N GLN A 231 -0.83 0.22 -9.92
CA GLN A 231 -0.27 0.95 -11.05
C GLN A 231 -1.38 1.58 -11.92
N TYR A 232 -1.04 2.71 -12.54
CA TYR A 232 -1.89 3.47 -13.45
C TYR A 232 -1.22 3.67 -14.82
N PRO A 233 -1.98 3.86 -15.92
CA PRO A 233 -1.40 4.01 -17.26
C PRO A 233 -0.73 5.37 -17.50
N ASN A 234 -1.08 6.40 -16.69
CA ASN A 234 -0.45 7.71 -16.76
C ASN A 234 0.89 7.70 -16.00
N ASP A 235 1.85 8.45 -16.52
CA ASP A 235 3.20 8.58 -15.97
C ASP A 235 3.41 9.85 -15.12
N ASN A 236 2.37 10.65 -14.94
CA ASN A 236 2.38 11.84 -14.09
C ASN A 236 1.45 11.63 -12.89
N ASN A 237 1.91 10.89 -11.90
CA ASN A 237 1.19 10.68 -10.65
C ASN A 237 2.18 10.43 -9.50
N VAL A 238 1.76 10.75 -8.28
CA VAL A 238 2.60 10.65 -7.09
C VAL A 238 3.06 9.23 -6.77
N MET A 239 2.29 8.20 -7.15
CA MET A 239 2.68 6.81 -6.85
C MET A 239 3.94 6.39 -7.60
N ILE A 240 4.16 6.88 -8.83
CA ILE A 240 5.38 6.59 -9.60
C ILE A 240 6.61 7.16 -8.88
N ASP A 241 6.55 8.39 -8.42
CA ASP A 241 7.63 9.03 -7.69
C ASP A 241 7.93 8.29 -6.37
N GLU A 242 6.90 7.91 -5.64
CA GLU A 242 7.02 7.16 -4.38
C GLU A 242 7.63 5.76 -4.60
N VAL A 243 7.20 5.07 -5.64
CA VAL A 243 7.78 3.75 -6.01
C VAL A 243 9.24 3.90 -6.45
N ASP A 244 9.59 4.92 -7.22
CA ASP A 244 10.98 5.18 -7.62
C ASP A 244 11.87 5.48 -6.40
N ILE A 245 11.40 6.35 -5.49
CA ILE A 245 12.09 6.62 -4.22
C ILE A 245 12.27 5.32 -3.41
N ALA A 246 11.22 4.52 -3.29
CA ALA A 246 11.25 3.26 -2.56
C ALA A 246 12.27 2.28 -3.17
N LYS A 247 12.31 2.16 -4.50
CA LYS A 247 13.29 1.31 -5.21
C LYS A 247 14.73 1.77 -4.95
N LYS A 248 14.99 3.07 -5.05
CA LYS A 248 16.31 3.66 -4.74
C LYS A 248 16.73 3.39 -3.29
N VAL A 249 15.81 3.47 -2.34
CA VAL A 249 16.06 3.14 -0.92
C VAL A 249 16.34 1.64 -0.75
N LEU A 250 15.58 0.78 -1.41
CA LEU A 250 15.72 -0.68 -1.32
C LEU A 250 16.99 -1.20 -2.00
N ASP A 251 17.36 -0.61 -3.12
CA ASP A 251 18.60 -0.91 -3.84
C ASP A 251 19.85 -0.28 -3.18
N GLY A 252 19.67 0.55 -2.13
CA GLY A 252 20.78 1.18 -1.38
C GLY A 252 21.39 2.41 -2.06
N VAL A 253 20.72 2.98 -3.06
CA VAL A 253 21.15 4.21 -3.76
C VAL A 253 20.79 5.46 -2.95
N LEU A 254 19.68 5.41 -2.21
CA LEU A 254 19.21 6.51 -1.37
C LEU A 254 19.17 6.10 0.09
N GLU A 255 19.88 6.84 0.95
CA GLU A 255 19.88 6.62 2.39
C GLU A 255 18.65 7.25 3.05
N LYS A 256 17.54 6.50 3.13
CA LYS A 256 16.35 6.84 3.90
C LYS A 256 15.88 5.61 4.67
N GLU A 257 16.37 5.46 5.91
CA GLU A 257 16.04 4.30 6.76
C GLU A 257 14.58 4.28 7.23
N ASN A 258 13.92 5.44 7.28
CA ASN A 258 12.56 5.63 7.80
C ASN A 258 11.44 5.34 6.79
N VAL A 259 11.76 4.76 5.63
CA VAL A 259 10.82 4.34 4.60
C VAL A 259 10.65 2.83 4.63
N PHE A 260 9.40 2.36 4.74
CA PHE A 260 9.00 0.98 4.57
C PHE A 260 8.21 0.84 3.28
N ALA A 261 8.58 -0.08 2.41
CA ALA A 261 7.88 -0.23 1.13
C ALA A 261 7.62 -1.70 0.80
N LEU A 262 6.36 -2.03 0.52
CA LEU A 262 5.96 -3.30 -0.07
C LEU A 262 5.52 -3.05 -1.51
N LEU A 263 6.38 -3.38 -2.45
CA LEU A 263 6.13 -3.24 -3.88
C LEU A 263 5.82 -4.61 -4.46
N TYR A 264 4.52 -4.91 -4.57
CA TYR A 264 4.01 -6.14 -5.18
C TYR A 264 3.89 -5.94 -6.68
N GLU A 265 5.03 -6.03 -7.34
CA GLU A 265 5.15 -5.95 -8.80
C GLU A 265 5.98 -7.13 -9.34
N PRO A 266 5.75 -7.56 -10.57
CA PRO A 266 6.57 -8.58 -11.20
C PRO A 266 7.99 -8.09 -11.46
N ASP A 267 8.96 -8.98 -11.23
CA ASP A 267 10.35 -8.75 -11.61
C ASP A 267 10.44 -8.44 -13.12
N ASP A 268 11.36 -7.57 -13.54
CA ASP A 268 11.45 -7.07 -14.92
C ASP A 268 11.51 -8.19 -15.98
N ALA A 269 12.23 -9.28 -15.69
CA ALA A 269 12.32 -10.43 -16.57
C ALA A 269 10.97 -11.16 -16.78
N LEU A 270 10.02 -11.02 -15.82
CA LEU A 270 8.69 -11.63 -15.88
C LEU A 270 7.69 -10.77 -16.64
N ARG A 271 7.84 -9.43 -16.62
CA ARG A 271 6.88 -8.50 -17.22
C ARG A 271 6.57 -8.82 -18.68
N LYS A 272 7.59 -9.22 -19.47
CA LYS A 272 7.42 -9.62 -20.87
C LYS A 272 6.72 -10.97 -21.07
N ARG A 273 6.60 -11.77 -20.01
CA ARG A 273 5.96 -13.10 -20.02
C ARG A 273 4.61 -13.11 -19.32
N TRP A 274 3.96 -11.96 -19.21
CA TRP A 274 2.70 -11.81 -18.49
C TRP A 274 1.58 -12.72 -19.02
N GLU A 275 1.62 -13.08 -20.30
CA GLU A 275 0.63 -13.94 -20.94
C GLU A 275 0.71 -15.39 -20.47
N THR A 276 1.90 -15.88 -20.13
CA THR A 276 2.17 -17.30 -19.91
C THR A 276 2.70 -17.66 -18.53
N ASP A 277 3.39 -16.73 -17.84
CA ASP A 277 4.04 -17.03 -16.57
C ASP A 277 3.15 -16.62 -15.38
N ASP A 278 2.71 -17.62 -14.61
CA ASP A 278 1.85 -17.41 -13.44
C ASP A 278 2.54 -16.64 -12.30
N LEU A 279 3.86 -16.56 -12.30
CA LEU A 279 4.59 -15.77 -11.31
C LEU A 279 4.27 -14.28 -11.40
N VAL A 280 3.86 -13.77 -12.55
CA VAL A 280 3.38 -12.40 -12.72
C VAL A 280 2.19 -12.12 -11.81
N ILE A 281 1.25 -13.08 -11.73
CA ILE A 281 0.08 -12.96 -10.85
C ILE A 281 0.50 -13.02 -9.39
N TYR A 282 1.33 -14.01 -9.00
CA TYR A 282 1.72 -14.18 -7.60
C TYR A 282 2.54 -13.00 -7.06
N GLN A 283 3.44 -12.43 -7.86
CA GLN A 283 4.28 -11.32 -7.39
C GLN A 283 3.50 -10.03 -7.20
N ALA A 284 2.41 -9.82 -7.95
CA ALA A 284 1.54 -8.66 -7.82
C ALA A 284 0.41 -8.85 -6.78
N ASN A 285 0.06 -10.10 -6.46
CA ASN A 285 -1.13 -10.44 -5.65
C ASN A 285 -0.76 -11.38 -4.50
N PRO A 286 -0.34 -10.86 -3.34
CA PRO A 286 0.02 -11.71 -2.20
C PRO A 286 -1.14 -12.59 -1.71
N VAL A 287 -2.39 -12.17 -1.85
CA VAL A 287 -3.57 -12.97 -1.48
C VAL A 287 -3.71 -14.21 -2.36
N ALA A 288 -3.39 -14.11 -3.65
CA ALA A 288 -3.47 -15.24 -4.59
C ALA A 288 -2.49 -16.37 -4.25
N VAL A 289 -1.46 -16.11 -3.43
CA VAL A 289 -0.48 -17.13 -3.02
C VAL A 289 -1.12 -18.26 -2.22
N ASN A 290 -2.09 -17.92 -1.37
CA ASN A 290 -2.78 -18.85 -0.45
C ASN A 290 -4.26 -19.04 -0.79
N ASN A 291 -4.78 -18.29 -1.76
CA ASN A 291 -6.19 -18.36 -2.17
C ASN A 291 -6.29 -18.70 -3.66
N LYS A 292 -6.66 -19.98 -3.90
CA LYS A 292 -6.76 -20.51 -5.28
C LYS A 292 -7.89 -19.84 -6.07
N GLU A 293 -9.02 -19.50 -5.45
CA GLU A 293 -10.15 -18.87 -6.15
C GLU A 293 -9.78 -17.47 -6.66
N VAL A 294 -9.03 -16.70 -5.82
CA VAL A 294 -8.49 -15.41 -6.24
C VAL A 294 -7.49 -15.58 -7.39
N PHE A 295 -6.60 -16.56 -7.30
CA PHE A 295 -5.65 -16.85 -8.38
C PHE A 295 -6.36 -17.23 -9.68
N ASP A 296 -7.32 -18.14 -9.64
CA ASP A 296 -8.07 -18.61 -10.82
C ASP A 296 -8.85 -17.46 -11.44
N SER A 297 -9.52 -16.62 -10.63
CA SER A 297 -10.23 -15.42 -11.12
C SER A 297 -9.32 -14.43 -11.83
N ILE A 298 -8.09 -14.21 -11.33
CA ILE A 298 -7.12 -13.31 -12.00
C ILE A 298 -6.60 -13.95 -13.28
N LYS A 299 -6.46 -15.27 -13.32
CA LYS A 299 -6.05 -16.02 -14.51
C LYS A 299 -7.09 -15.91 -15.63
N ASP A 300 -8.39 -15.93 -15.28
CA ASP A 300 -9.48 -15.71 -16.23
C ASP A 300 -9.41 -14.29 -16.82
N LEU A 301 -9.15 -13.27 -15.99
CA LEU A 301 -8.93 -11.91 -16.46
C LEU A 301 -7.72 -11.81 -17.40
N ARG A 302 -6.64 -12.57 -17.15
CA ARG A 302 -5.48 -12.67 -18.05
C ARG A 302 -5.88 -13.22 -19.40
N THR A 303 -6.66 -14.30 -19.44
CA THR A 303 -7.16 -14.88 -20.68
C THR A 303 -7.95 -13.86 -21.50
N MET A 304 -8.81 -13.09 -20.83
CA MET A 304 -9.54 -12.01 -21.50
C MET A 304 -8.64 -10.88 -22.01
N ALA A 305 -7.57 -10.56 -21.30
CA ALA A 305 -6.60 -9.52 -21.71
C ALA A 305 -5.71 -9.97 -22.89
N ILE A 306 -5.47 -11.27 -23.03
CA ILE A 306 -4.76 -11.85 -24.17
C ILE A 306 -5.66 -11.75 -25.42
N LEU A 307 -6.93 -12.14 -25.30
CA LEU A 307 -7.89 -12.17 -26.42
C LEU A 307 -8.34 -10.77 -26.86
N TYR A 308 -8.48 -9.82 -25.92
CA TYR A 308 -9.03 -8.50 -26.15
C TYR A 308 -8.07 -7.39 -25.73
N GLU A 309 -7.56 -6.64 -26.71
CA GLU A 309 -6.57 -5.59 -26.46
C GLU A 309 -7.10 -4.47 -25.53
N ASN A 310 -8.37 -4.10 -25.65
CA ASN A 310 -9.00 -3.10 -24.78
C ASN A 310 -9.12 -3.50 -23.30
N LYS A 311 -8.92 -4.78 -22.97
CA LYS A 311 -8.88 -5.28 -21.58
C LYS A 311 -7.46 -5.37 -21.02
N ARG A 312 -6.45 -5.27 -21.88
CA ARG A 312 -5.04 -5.46 -21.55
C ARG A 312 -4.53 -4.42 -20.55
N GLU A 313 -4.85 -3.15 -20.78
CA GLU A 313 -4.45 -2.05 -19.90
C GLU A 313 -4.97 -2.26 -18.47
N ASN A 314 -6.27 -2.53 -18.34
CA ASN A 314 -6.86 -2.77 -17.03
C ASN A 314 -6.23 -3.98 -16.32
N PHE A 315 -5.97 -5.07 -17.03
CA PHE A 315 -5.33 -6.27 -16.46
C PHE A 315 -3.91 -5.97 -16.01
N LEU A 316 -3.07 -5.41 -16.89
CA LEU A 316 -1.66 -5.15 -16.59
C LEU A 316 -1.48 -4.12 -15.49
N CYS A 317 -2.17 -2.98 -15.55
CA CYS A 317 -2.04 -1.94 -14.53
C CYS A 317 -2.70 -2.35 -13.21
N LYS A 318 -3.92 -2.87 -13.22
CA LYS A 318 -4.72 -3.06 -12.01
C LYS A 318 -4.56 -4.42 -11.33
N HIS A 319 -4.17 -5.46 -12.09
CA HIS A 319 -4.02 -6.81 -11.54
C HIS A 319 -2.58 -7.34 -11.57
N CYS A 320 -1.67 -6.67 -12.30
CA CYS A 320 -0.26 -7.06 -12.34
C CYS A 320 0.71 -5.95 -11.89
N ASN A 321 0.26 -4.74 -11.64
CA ASN A 321 1.12 -3.58 -11.36
C ASN A 321 2.22 -3.40 -12.43
N ILE A 322 1.86 -3.63 -13.69
CA ILE A 322 2.72 -3.38 -14.85
C ILE A 322 2.17 -2.15 -15.56
N MET A 323 2.97 -1.10 -15.65
CA MET A 323 2.56 0.07 -16.42
C MET A 323 2.37 -0.32 -17.89
N TYR A 324 1.20 -0.03 -18.41
CA TYR A 324 0.85 -0.27 -19.81
C TYR A 324 -0.07 0.86 -20.28
N LYS A 325 0.34 1.53 -21.34
CA LYS A 325 -0.51 2.49 -22.06
C LYS A 325 -1.12 1.74 -23.22
N GLY A 326 -2.43 1.45 -23.10
CA GLY A 326 -3.21 0.89 -24.22
C GLY A 326 -3.30 1.90 -25.37
N LEU A 327 -3.82 1.43 -26.48
CA LEU A 327 -4.32 2.33 -27.55
C LEU A 327 -5.55 3.06 -27.00
N GLY A 328 -5.31 4.13 -26.25
CA GLY A 328 -6.38 4.94 -25.67
C GLY A 328 -7.28 5.47 -26.76
N VAL A 329 -8.55 5.65 -26.46
CA VAL A 329 -9.53 6.33 -27.33
C VAL A 329 -9.05 7.74 -27.76
N GLU A 330 -8.02 8.27 -27.08
CA GLU A 330 -7.36 9.55 -27.34
C GLU A 330 -6.07 9.46 -28.17
N GLY A 331 -5.59 8.27 -28.49
CA GLY A 331 -4.42 8.10 -29.36
C GLY A 331 -4.83 8.29 -30.83
N TYR A 332 -4.77 9.54 -31.31
CA TYR A 332 -5.06 9.90 -32.70
C TYR A 332 -4.19 9.14 -33.72
N ILE A 333 -3.06 8.59 -33.29
CA ILE A 333 -2.11 7.88 -34.16
C ILE A 333 -1.55 6.65 -33.45
N ASP A 334 -1.73 5.47 -34.03
CA ASP A 334 -1.04 4.25 -33.62
C ASP A 334 0.45 4.35 -33.98
N VAL A 335 1.30 4.54 -32.98
CA VAL A 335 2.76 4.68 -33.15
C VAL A 335 3.37 3.45 -33.83
N GLN A 336 2.81 2.25 -33.65
CA GLN A 336 3.28 1.05 -34.35
C GLN A 336 2.91 1.07 -35.83
N LYS A 337 1.71 1.57 -36.18
CA LYS A 337 1.33 1.78 -37.59
C LYS A 337 2.21 2.83 -38.24
N VAL A 338 2.48 3.94 -37.54
CA VAL A 338 3.41 4.98 -38.02
C VAL A 338 4.81 4.41 -38.26
N ARG A 339 5.33 3.59 -37.35
CA ARG A 339 6.62 2.94 -37.53
C ARG A 339 6.65 1.96 -38.72
N ARG A 340 5.53 1.29 -39.02
CA ARG A 340 5.39 0.42 -40.21
C ARG A 340 5.31 1.21 -41.51
N CYS A 341 4.87 2.46 -41.45
CA CYS A 341 4.80 3.37 -42.60
C CYS A 341 6.12 4.11 -42.85
N ARG A 342 7.19 3.83 -42.07
CA ARG A 342 8.50 4.43 -42.26
C ARG A 342 9.08 3.96 -43.59
N VAL A 343 9.18 4.87 -44.56
CA VAL A 343 9.87 4.60 -45.84
C VAL A 343 11.37 4.76 -45.66
N ALA A 344 12.15 3.93 -46.32
CA ALA A 344 13.61 3.96 -46.22
C ALA A 344 14.26 5.09 -47.01
N GLU A 345 13.49 5.82 -47.82
CA GLU A 345 13.98 6.91 -48.66
C GLU A 345 13.43 8.24 -48.16
N ASP A 346 14.26 9.28 -48.17
CA ASP A 346 13.84 10.67 -47.92
C ASP A 346 12.85 11.09 -49.02
N LEU A 347 11.59 11.28 -48.64
CA LEU A 347 10.60 11.84 -49.56
C LEU A 347 10.89 13.32 -49.68
N ASP A 348 11.35 13.69 -50.87
CA ASP A 348 11.60 15.09 -51.25
C ASP A 348 10.25 15.76 -51.48
N PHE A 349 9.74 16.48 -50.47
CA PHE A 349 8.42 17.17 -50.49
C PHE A 349 8.44 18.51 -51.23
N TRP A 350 9.55 18.88 -51.84
CA TRP A 350 9.71 20.16 -52.56
C TRP A 350 10.16 19.93 -53.99
N ARG A 351 9.23 19.42 -54.83
CA ARG A 351 9.27 19.58 -56.28
C ARG A 351 7.93 20.04 -56.77
#